data_d61e4e6dfaed92bd5cdb5b1167ad60f7
#
_entry.id   d61e4e6dfaed92bd5cdb5b1167ad60f7
#
_cell.length_a   1.000
_cell.length_b   1.000
_cell.length_c   1.000
_cell.angle_alpha   90.00
_cell.angle_beta   90.00
_cell.angle_gamma   90.00
#
_symmetry.space_group_name_H-M   'P 1'
#
loop_
_entity.id
_entity.type
_entity.pdbx_description
1 polymer ?
#
loop_
_entity_poly.entity_id
_entity_poly.type
_entity_poly.pdbx_seq_one_letter_code
_entity_poly.pdbx_strand_id
1 'polypeptide(L)'
;MSSSYWVVIPAAGAGRRMGGAEGLPKQYRPIAGRAVLEHAIAPFIEDPDCHGIVVALALDDAHFATLPCASHPRVHTTVGGAERRDSVLAGLTYVAARDAEDCWVFVHDAARPCLSRADLAALRAALTHAPDGALLAVRVADTVKRADAEGRVAATISRDGLWRAQTPQAFRRRRLQQALEACPDATDESSAMEALGARPVLVPGSPDNLKITEPADFVTAVRTVAGGSVMTEQRVGMGMDVHAFGEGDHVWLGGVRIAHDRGVVAHSDGDVVLHALCDALLGAVGLGDIGQHFPDTDPRWKGAASVLFLREVLARVAERGFAPVNVDVTLLCEAPRLAPHRDAIRAVLAKELSLTVDRVNLKA
;
A
#
# COMPACT_ATOMS: atom_id res chain seq x y z
N MET A 1 35.72 -8.12 14.95
CA MET A 1 34.93 -7.32 15.90
C MET A 1 33.47 -7.63 15.59
N SER A 2 32.65 -7.85 16.61
CA SER A 2 31.21 -8.17 16.41
C SER A 2 30.53 -7.12 15.54
N SER A 3 29.98 -7.53 14.41
CA SER A 3 29.24 -6.66 13.49
C SER A 3 27.80 -6.42 13.93
N SER A 4 27.45 -6.85 15.15
CA SER A 4 26.09 -6.74 15.68
C SER A 4 25.69 -5.28 15.97
N TYR A 5 24.43 -4.96 15.71
CA TYR A 5 23.90 -3.61 15.86
C TYR A 5 22.45 -3.64 16.37
N TRP A 6 22.04 -2.52 16.93
CA TRP A 6 20.65 -2.25 17.28
C TRP A 6 20.00 -1.34 16.25
N VAL A 7 18.67 -1.42 16.18
CA VAL A 7 17.87 -0.52 15.33
C VAL A 7 16.91 0.28 16.21
N VAL A 8 16.78 1.57 15.92
CA VAL A 8 15.75 2.45 16.52
C VAL A 8 14.83 2.94 15.40
N ILE A 9 13.53 2.71 15.56
CA ILE A 9 12.50 3.15 14.61
C ILE A 9 11.57 4.15 15.31
N PRO A 10 11.70 5.46 15.06
CA PRO A 10 10.79 6.46 15.58
C PRO A 10 9.44 6.35 14.87
N ALA A 11 8.40 5.92 15.58
CA ALA A 11 7.05 5.66 15.06
C ALA A 11 5.94 6.41 15.84
N ALA A 12 6.29 7.30 16.80
CA ALA A 12 5.32 8.06 17.60
C ALA A 12 4.56 9.17 16.82
N GLY A 13 4.99 9.49 15.61
CA GLY A 13 4.39 10.58 14.82
C GLY A 13 3.01 10.25 14.27
N ALA A 14 2.02 11.12 14.50
CA ALA A 14 0.64 10.98 14.05
C ALA A 14 0.41 11.12 12.53
N GLY A 15 1.43 11.41 11.73
CA GLY A 15 1.35 11.47 10.26
C GLY A 15 0.34 12.49 9.69
N ARG A 16 0.10 13.61 10.37
CA ARG A 16 -0.96 14.62 10.10
C ARG A 16 -1.06 15.10 8.64
N ARG A 17 0.02 15.06 7.86
CA ARG A 17 0.05 15.51 6.45
C ARG A 17 -0.61 14.53 5.47
N MET A 18 -0.84 13.29 5.85
CA MET A 18 -1.43 12.26 5.00
C MET A 18 -2.96 12.16 5.12
N GLY A 19 -3.62 13.18 5.70
CA GLY A 19 -5.06 13.32 5.95
C GLY A 19 -5.92 12.24 5.28
N GLY A 20 -6.27 11.18 6.00
CA GLY A 20 -7.11 10.11 5.49
C GLY A 20 -8.42 10.08 6.25
N ALA A 21 -9.52 9.85 5.55
CA ALA A 21 -10.88 9.77 6.09
C ALA A 21 -11.10 8.66 7.14
N GLU A 22 -10.09 7.83 7.43
CA GLU A 22 -10.20 6.67 8.32
C GLU A 22 -9.29 6.73 9.57
N GLY A 23 -8.63 7.87 9.83
CA GLY A 23 -7.88 8.06 11.09
C GLY A 23 -6.64 7.17 11.31
N LEU A 24 -6.33 6.23 10.41
CA LEU A 24 -5.19 5.31 10.57
C LEU A 24 -3.87 6.02 10.25
N PRO A 25 -2.89 6.07 11.21
CA PRO A 25 -1.59 6.67 10.96
C PRO A 25 -0.87 5.99 9.79
N LYS A 26 -0.11 6.79 9.01
CA LYS A 26 0.49 6.33 7.74
C LYS A 26 1.36 5.08 7.87
N GLN A 27 2.05 4.90 9.00
CA GLN A 27 2.90 3.74 9.26
C GLN A 27 2.12 2.43 9.43
N TYR A 28 0.81 2.50 9.69
CA TYR A 28 -0.08 1.34 9.83
C TYR A 28 -0.89 1.06 8.57
N ARG A 29 -0.84 1.93 7.55
CA ARG A 29 -1.54 1.68 6.28
C ARG A 29 -0.99 0.44 5.59
N PRO A 30 -1.86 -0.42 5.02
CA PRO A 30 -1.40 -1.66 4.40
C PRO A 30 -0.78 -1.41 3.01
N ILE A 31 0.36 -2.06 2.76
CA ILE A 31 0.98 -2.25 1.45
C ILE A 31 1.14 -3.75 1.24
N ALA A 32 0.58 -4.29 0.16
CA ALA A 32 0.64 -5.73 -0.14
C ALA A 32 0.28 -6.62 1.07
N GLY A 33 -0.80 -6.26 1.79
CA GLY A 33 -1.31 -7.03 2.94
C GLY A 33 -0.55 -6.87 4.26
N ARG A 34 0.50 -6.03 4.33
CA ARG A 34 1.29 -5.76 5.54
C ARG A 34 1.37 -4.26 5.80
N ALA A 35 1.46 -3.86 7.07
CA ALA A 35 1.61 -2.44 7.41
C ALA A 35 2.94 -1.86 6.87
N VAL A 36 2.95 -0.56 6.51
CA VAL A 36 4.18 0.17 6.11
C VAL A 36 5.31 -0.07 7.12
N LEU A 37 5.01 -0.02 8.42
CA LEU A 37 5.96 -0.25 9.51
C LEU A 37 6.54 -1.68 9.49
N GLU A 38 5.75 -2.68 9.16
CA GLU A 38 6.24 -4.07 9.05
C GLU A 38 7.24 -4.22 7.91
N HIS A 39 7.01 -3.54 6.78
CA HIS A 39 7.99 -3.50 5.69
C HIS A 39 9.28 -2.78 6.10
N ALA A 40 9.18 -1.68 6.86
CA ALA A 40 10.35 -0.97 7.36
C ALA A 40 11.17 -1.80 8.38
N ILE A 41 10.53 -2.67 9.14
CA ILE A 41 11.18 -3.56 10.12
C ILE A 41 11.78 -4.82 9.47
N ALA A 42 11.15 -5.36 8.44
CA ALA A 42 11.45 -6.67 7.87
C ALA A 42 12.94 -6.87 7.49
N PRO A 43 13.64 -5.94 6.82
CA PRO A 43 15.05 -6.12 6.46
C PRO A 43 15.96 -6.36 7.67
N PHE A 44 15.61 -5.79 8.82
CA PHE A 44 16.37 -5.94 10.07
C PHE A 44 16.04 -7.24 10.80
N ILE A 45 14.78 -7.68 10.76
CA ILE A 45 14.40 -9.01 11.29
C ILE A 45 15.15 -10.12 10.53
N GLU A 46 15.31 -9.94 9.24
CA GLU A 46 15.95 -10.93 8.36
C GLU A 46 17.49 -10.88 8.42
N ASP A 47 18.07 -9.81 8.98
CA ASP A 47 19.53 -9.70 9.17
C ASP A 47 19.97 -10.40 10.46
N PRO A 48 20.83 -11.44 10.37
CA PRO A 48 21.30 -12.18 11.54
C PRO A 48 22.14 -11.34 12.49
N ASP A 49 22.81 -10.27 12.00
CA ASP A 49 23.64 -9.39 12.82
C ASP A 49 22.83 -8.30 13.54
N CYS A 50 21.54 -8.16 13.25
CA CYS A 50 20.65 -7.28 14.00
C CYS A 50 20.36 -7.89 15.38
N HIS A 51 20.87 -7.28 16.44
CA HIS A 51 20.67 -7.75 17.81
C HIS A 51 19.25 -7.50 18.30
N GLY A 52 18.70 -6.33 18.01
CA GLY A 52 17.33 -5.98 18.38
C GLY A 52 16.84 -4.71 17.70
N ILE A 53 15.52 -4.56 17.68
CA ILE A 53 14.81 -3.45 17.03
C ILE A 53 13.92 -2.79 18.09
N VAL A 54 14.13 -1.52 18.36
CA VAL A 54 13.34 -0.72 19.31
C VAL A 54 12.41 0.20 18.52
N VAL A 55 11.12 -0.02 18.61
CA VAL A 55 10.10 0.84 18.00
C VAL A 55 9.60 1.83 19.04
N ALA A 56 9.84 3.13 18.82
CA ALA A 56 9.37 4.19 19.70
C ALA A 56 7.96 4.61 19.27
N LEU A 57 6.96 4.24 20.05
CA LEU A 57 5.52 4.40 19.78
C LEU A 57 4.94 5.63 20.50
N ALA A 58 3.80 6.13 20.03
CA ALA A 58 3.00 7.07 20.80
C ALA A 58 2.50 6.41 22.10
N LEU A 59 2.29 7.20 23.15
CA LEU A 59 1.83 6.67 24.44
C LEU A 59 0.49 5.93 24.35
N ASP A 60 -0.37 6.39 23.45
CA ASP A 60 -1.72 5.89 23.19
C ASP A 60 -1.81 5.01 21.92
N ASP A 61 -0.69 4.47 21.46
CA ASP A 61 -0.67 3.60 20.28
C ASP A 61 -1.43 2.29 20.51
N ALA A 62 -2.54 2.12 19.80
CA ALA A 62 -3.37 0.93 19.87
C ALA A 62 -3.16 -0.06 18.71
N HIS A 63 -2.31 0.29 17.74
CA HIS A 63 -2.18 -0.45 16.48
C HIS A 63 -1.01 -1.41 16.46
N PHE A 64 0.13 -1.01 17.03
CA PHE A 64 1.37 -1.80 16.94
C PHE A 64 1.22 -3.22 17.48
N ALA A 65 0.56 -3.37 18.62
CA ALA A 65 0.37 -4.68 19.27
C ALA A 65 -0.44 -5.69 18.40
N THR A 66 -1.18 -5.21 17.40
CA THR A 66 -1.95 -6.07 16.49
C THR A 66 -1.12 -6.56 15.28
N LEU A 67 0.08 -6.03 15.08
CA LEU A 67 0.93 -6.40 13.95
C LEU A 67 1.66 -7.73 14.23
N PRO A 68 1.78 -8.63 13.26
CA PRO A 68 2.55 -9.87 13.39
C PRO A 68 3.98 -9.67 13.88
N CYS A 69 4.65 -8.58 13.46
CA CYS A 69 6.02 -8.29 13.88
C CYS A 69 6.16 -7.93 15.37
N ALA A 70 5.07 -7.53 16.03
CA ALA A 70 5.11 -7.15 17.46
C ALA A 70 5.47 -8.31 18.39
N SER A 71 5.17 -9.55 18.00
CA SER A 71 5.49 -10.77 18.77
C SER A 71 6.90 -11.33 18.48
N HIS A 72 7.66 -10.71 17.57
CA HIS A 72 8.99 -11.21 17.22
C HIS A 72 10.00 -10.95 18.37
N PRO A 73 10.81 -11.94 18.82
CA PRO A 73 11.66 -11.84 20.02
C PRO A 73 12.71 -10.73 19.97
N ARG A 74 13.11 -10.26 18.78
CA ARG A 74 14.03 -9.14 18.60
C ARG A 74 13.36 -7.78 18.48
N VAL A 75 12.03 -7.72 18.50
CA VAL A 75 11.27 -6.47 18.39
C VAL A 75 10.82 -6.04 19.78
N HIS A 76 11.19 -4.84 20.14
CA HIS A 76 10.90 -4.22 21.43
C HIS A 76 10.21 -2.89 21.23
N THR A 77 9.50 -2.40 22.23
CA THR A 77 8.83 -1.10 22.20
C THR A 77 9.29 -0.19 23.32
N THR A 78 9.23 1.10 23.06
CA THR A 78 9.38 2.14 24.10
C THR A 78 8.40 3.28 23.79
N VAL A 79 8.09 4.10 24.76
CA VAL A 79 7.30 5.31 24.54
C VAL A 79 8.19 6.35 23.89
N GLY A 80 7.79 6.86 22.73
CA GLY A 80 8.44 7.96 22.03
C GLY A 80 8.06 9.32 22.61
N GLY A 81 8.70 10.37 22.13
CA GLY A 81 8.43 11.72 22.56
C GLY A 81 7.60 12.53 21.55
N ALA A 82 7.45 13.83 21.82
CA ALA A 82 6.68 14.76 20.99
C ALA A 82 7.27 14.94 19.59
N GLU A 83 8.60 14.90 19.49
CA GLU A 83 9.35 15.06 18.25
C GLU A 83 10.08 13.77 17.86
N ARG A 84 10.51 13.72 16.58
CA ARG A 84 11.25 12.54 16.06
C ARG A 84 12.55 12.31 16.86
N ARG A 85 13.28 13.38 17.19
CA ARG A 85 14.47 13.33 18.02
C ARG A 85 14.23 12.68 19.38
N ASP A 86 13.16 13.09 20.08
CA ASP A 86 12.84 12.58 21.40
C ASP A 86 12.51 11.08 21.36
N SER A 87 11.85 10.65 20.29
CA SER A 87 11.57 9.24 20.04
C SER A 87 12.85 8.44 19.80
N VAL A 88 13.84 9.01 19.09
CA VAL A 88 15.16 8.40 18.91
C VAL A 88 15.91 8.32 20.24
N LEU A 89 15.93 9.38 21.03
CA LEU A 89 16.55 9.41 22.36
C LEU A 89 15.95 8.36 23.31
N ALA A 90 14.63 8.21 23.30
CA ALA A 90 13.95 7.15 24.05
C ALA A 90 14.42 5.75 23.63
N GLY A 91 14.56 5.52 22.30
CA GLY A 91 15.11 4.29 21.76
C GLY A 91 16.55 4.03 22.17
N LEU A 92 17.42 5.06 22.10
CA LEU A 92 18.83 4.97 22.55
C LEU A 92 18.95 4.66 24.04
N THR A 93 18.08 5.25 24.87
CA THR A 93 17.99 4.98 26.32
C THR A 93 17.58 3.53 26.56
N TYR A 94 16.63 3.02 25.78
CA TYR A 94 16.21 1.61 25.87
C TYR A 94 17.38 0.66 25.55
N VAL A 95 18.14 0.96 24.48
CA VAL A 95 19.34 0.18 24.09
C VAL A 95 20.38 0.23 25.20
N ALA A 96 20.66 1.42 25.75
CA ALA A 96 21.64 1.60 26.82
C ALA A 96 21.38 0.76 28.09
N ALA A 97 20.10 0.54 28.41
CA ALA A 97 19.68 -0.28 29.55
C ALA A 97 19.88 -1.79 29.31
N ARG A 98 20.07 -2.23 28.07
CA ARG A 98 20.21 -3.65 27.67
C ARG A 98 21.58 -4.02 27.13
N ASP A 99 22.30 -3.05 26.60
CA ASP A 99 23.62 -3.21 26.05
C ASP A 99 24.53 -2.13 26.63
N ALA A 100 25.36 -2.53 27.58
CA ALA A 100 26.28 -1.62 28.26
C ALA A 100 27.46 -1.18 27.36
N GLU A 101 27.73 -1.92 26.29
CA GLU A 101 28.78 -1.57 25.32
C GLU A 101 28.35 -0.42 24.42
N ASP A 102 29.32 0.24 23.82
CA ASP A 102 29.08 1.29 22.83
C ASP A 102 28.85 0.65 21.44
N CYS A 103 27.65 0.08 21.27
CA CYS A 103 27.24 -0.61 20.05
C CYS A 103 26.91 0.35 18.88
N TRP A 104 26.87 -0.17 17.68
CA TRP A 104 26.27 0.52 16.54
C TRP A 104 24.76 0.58 16.69
N VAL A 105 24.17 1.75 16.40
CA VAL A 105 22.73 1.94 16.32
C VAL A 105 22.37 2.49 14.95
N PHE A 106 21.42 1.86 14.32
CA PHE A 106 20.85 2.27 13.05
C PHE A 106 19.50 2.93 13.33
N VAL A 107 19.34 4.19 12.96
CA VAL A 107 18.05 4.88 13.04
C VAL A 107 17.37 4.80 11.68
N HIS A 108 16.15 4.25 11.66
CA HIS A 108 15.39 4.06 10.41
C HIS A 108 13.96 4.60 10.53
N ASP A 109 13.52 5.34 9.52
CA ASP A 109 12.18 5.93 9.50
C ASP A 109 11.09 4.87 9.32
N ALA A 110 10.09 4.84 10.20
CA ALA A 110 8.91 3.98 10.11
C ALA A 110 8.13 4.12 8.79
N ALA A 111 8.33 5.20 8.06
CA ALA A 111 7.68 5.52 6.80
C ALA A 111 8.54 5.23 5.55
N ARG A 112 9.59 4.42 5.67
CA ARG A 112 10.42 3.94 4.53
C ARG A 112 10.30 2.42 4.38
N PRO A 113 9.26 1.93 3.71
CA PRO A 113 8.99 0.49 3.59
C PRO A 113 9.88 -0.23 2.58
N CYS A 114 10.68 0.49 1.80
CA CYS A 114 11.38 -0.05 0.63
C CYS A 114 12.89 -0.17 0.82
N LEU A 115 13.38 -0.28 2.07
CA LEU A 115 14.79 -0.55 2.33
C LEU A 115 15.17 -1.94 1.78
N SER A 116 16.15 -1.98 0.89
CA SER A 116 16.66 -3.24 0.33
C SER A 116 17.70 -3.89 1.24
N ARG A 117 17.81 -5.22 1.17
CA ARG A 117 18.90 -5.96 1.84
C ARG A 117 20.28 -5.54 1.31
N ALA A 118 20.37 -5.19 0.03
CA ALA A 118 21.60 -4.72 -0.59
C ALA A 118 22.06 -3.36 -0.01
N ASP A 119 21.13 -2.41 0.14
CA ASP A 119 21.42 -1.12 0.77
C ASP A 119 21.86 -1.28 2.23
N LEU A 120 21.16 -2.15 2.99
CA LEU A 120 21.52 -2.45 4.37
C LEU A 120 22.92 -3.07 4.48
N ALA A 121 23.25 -4.03 3.62
CA ALA A 121 24.55 -4.66 3.57
C ALA A 121 25.66 -3.65 3.19
N ALA A 122 25.41 -2.76 2.22
CA ALA A 122 26.35 -1.71 1.82
C ALA A 122 26.62 -0.73 2.97
N LEU A 123 25.58 -0.30 3.69
CA LEU A 123 25.73 0.58 4.85
C LEU A 123 26.57 -0.10 5.95
N ARG A 124 26.29 -1.37 6.27
CA ARG A 124 27.08 -2.14 7.26
C ARG A 124 28.54 -2.28 6.86
N ALA A 125 28.81 -2.59 5.60
CA ALA A 125 30.18 -2.72 5.10
C ALA A 125 30.97 -1.40 5.23
N ALA A 126 30.33 -0.26 4.97
CA ALA A 126 30.97 1.05 5.08
C ALA A 126 31.41 1.38 6.51
N LEU A 127 30.75 0.88 7.55
CA LEU A 127 31.09 1.15 8.96
C LEU A 127 32.47 0.62 9.37
N THR A 128 33.03 -0.33 8.64
CA THR A 128 34.40 -0.83 8.89
C THR A 128 35.44 0.27 8.76
N HIS A 129 35.18 1.27 7.92
CA HIS A 129 36.10 2.38 7.60
C HIS A 129 35.50 3.75 7.91
N ALA A 130 34.37 3.81 8.62
CA ALA A 130 33.62 5.04 8.94
C ALA A 130 33.49 5.24 10.46
N PRO A 131 34.56 5.66 11.16
CA PRO A 131 34.53 5.84 12.62
C PRO A 131 33.49 6.88 13.08
N ASP A 132 33.16 7.86 12.24
CA ASP A 132 32.18 8.90 12.49
C ASP A 132 30.74 8.49 12.14
N GLY A 133 30.56 7.24 11.64
CA GLY A 133 29.27 6.74 11.18
C GLY A 133 29.06 6.89 9.68
N ALA A 134 27.91 6.41 9.23
CA ALA A 134 27.53 6.42 7.81
C ALA A 134 26.00 6.51 7.66
N LEU A 135 25.54 6.99 6.51
CA LEU A 135 24.15 7.04 6.16
C LEU A 135 23.91 6.66 4.70
N LEU A 136 22.77 6.10 4.40
CA LEU A 136 22.32 5.95 3.02
C LEU A 136 21.96 7.32 2.43
N ALA A 137 22.34 7.55 1.20
CA ALA A 137 22.01 8.79 0.49
C ALA A 137 21.94 8.57 -1.02
N VAL A 138 21.18 9.43 -1.72
CA VAL A 138 21.02 9.40 -3.18
C VAL A 138 21.52 10.71 -3.76
N ARG A 139 22.32 10.65 -4.83
CA ARG A 139 22.77 11.85 -5.55
C ARG A 139 21.58 12.61 -6.12
N VAL A 140 21.65 13.93 -6.07
CA VAL A 140 20.63 14.78 -6.71
C VAL A 140 20.86 14.73 -8.22
N ALA A 141 19.90 14.16 -8.95
CA ALA A 141 19.93 14.04 -10.42
C ALA A 141 19.37 15.26 -11.13
N ASP A 142 18.34 15.90 -10.55
CA ASP A 142 17.64 17.01 -11.14
C ASP A 142 18.32 18.36 -10.89
N THR A 143 17.95 19.36 -11.69
CA THR A 143 18.39 20.74 -11.47
C THR A 143 17.70 21.32 -10.21
N VAL A 144 18.48 21.74 -9.22
CA VAL A 144 17.96 22.30 -7.97
C VAL A 144 17.71 23.80 -8.11
N LYS A 145 16.49 24.24 -7.79
CA LYS A 145 16.12 25.67 -7.76
C LYS A 145 15.89 26.11 -6.30
N ARG A 146 16.37 27.29 -5.97
CA ARG A 146 15.98 28.00 -4.74
C ARG A 146 14.85 28.95 -5.08
N ALA A 147 13.75 28.88 -4.33
CA ALA A 147 12.64 29.82 -4.46
C ALA A 147 12.82 31.04 -3.55
N ASP A 148 12.23 32.15 -3.93
CA ASP A 148 11.99 33.32 -3.08
C ASP A 148 10.71 33.11 -2.23
N ALA A 149 10.35 34.13 -1.41
CA ALA A 149 9.18 34.08 -0.55
C ALA A 149 7.86 34.00 -1.33
N GLU A 150 7.86 34.44 -2.59
CA GLU A 150 6.70 34.43 -3.48
C GLU A 150 6.64 33.17 -4.35
N GLY A 151 7.53 32.17 -4.14
CA GLY A 151 7.56 30.91 -4.87
C GLY A 151 8.18 31.00 -6.26
N ARG A 152 8.88 32.11 -6.62
CA ARG A 152 9.60 32.27 -7.89
C ARG A 152 11.04 31.80 -7.78
N VAL A 153 11.66 31.47 -8.91
CA VAL A 153 13.07 31.05 -8.93
C VAL A 153 13.99 32.21 -8.54
N ALA A 154 14.60 32.14 -7.37
CA ALA A 154 15.64 33.07 -6.93
C ALA A 154 17.05 32.68 -7.41
N ALA A 155 17.36 31.38 -7.47
CA ALA A 155 18.66 30.89 -7.92
C ALA A 155 18.60 29.45 -8.42
N THR A 156 19.56 29.08 -9.29
CA THR A 156 19.89 27.69 -9.58
C THR A 156 21.09 27.29 -8.75
N ILE A 157 20.95 26.19 -8.01
CA ILE A 157 22.02 25.65 -7.17
C ILE A 157 22.72 24.54 -7.95
N SER A 158 24.07 24.56 -7.96
CA SER A 158 24.83 23.42 -8.51
C SER A 158 24.44 22.15 -7.75
N ARG A 159 24.16 21.09 -8.48
CA ARG A 159 23.90 19.77 -7.89
C ARG A 159 25.17 18.98 -7.58
N ASP A 160 26.33 19.48 -8.01
CA ASP A 160 27.60 18.81 -7.78
C ASP A 160 27.86 18.67 -6.28
N GLY A 161 28.08 17.43 -5.84
CA GLY A 161 28.26 17.12 -4.42
C GLY A 161 26.97 17.14 -3.57
N LEU A 162 25.80 17.41 -4.15
CA LEU A 162 24.54 17.35 -3.41
C LEU A 162 23.96 15.94 -3.36
N TRP A 163 23.54 15.55 -2.15
CA TRP A 163 22.92 14.28 -1.88
C TRP A 163 21.63 14.48 -1.07
N ARG A 164 20.66 13.63 -1.28
CA ARG A 164 19.47 13.51 -0.44
C ARG A 164 19.72 12.42 0.59
N ALA A 165 19.76 12.81 1.87
CA ALA A 165 19.90 11.86 2.97
C ALA A 165 18.70 10.91 3.03
N GLN A 166 18.99 9.65 3.29
CA GLN A 166 18.01 8.61 3.57
C GLN A 166 18.25 8.01 4.95
N THR A 167 17.44 7.07 5.34
CA THR A 167 17.70 6.19 6.48
C THR A 167 17.74 4.74 5.99
N PRO A 168 18.49 3.82 6.64
CA PRO A 168 19.12 3.96 7.96
C PRO A 168 20.31 4.93 7.98
N GLN A 169 20.48 5.59 9.14
CA GLN A 169 21.68 6.32 9.52
C GLN A 169 22.33 5.59 10.70
N ALA A 170 23.60 5.28 10.62
CA ALA A 170 24.29 4.37 11.54
C ALA A 170 25.42 5.08 12.28
N PHE A 171 25.35 5.08 13.62
CA PHE A 171 26.30 5.76 14.49
C PHE A 171 26.59 4.94 15.75
N ARG A 172 27.68 5.24 16.45
CA ARG A 172 27.93 4.73 17.79
C ARG A 172 26.93 5.32 18.78
N ARG A 173 26.30 4.46 19.58
CA ARG A 173 25.16 4.82 20.45
C ARG A 173 25.45 6.03 21.34
N ARG A 174 26.61 6.01 22.06
CA ARG A 174 26.93 7.08 23.02
C ARG A 174 27.14 8.42 22.32
N ARG A 175 27.86 8.40 21.19
CA ARG A 175 28.16 9.62 20.44
C ARG A 175 26.88 10.19 19.79
N LEU A 176 26.02 9.36 19.27
CA LEU A 176 24.73 9.78 18.74
C LEU A 176 23.83 10.38 19.82
N GLN A 177 23.78 9.75 21.00
CA GLN A 177 22.98 10.27 22.11
C GLN A 177 23.48 11.66 22.53
N GLN A 178 24.79 11.85 22.73
CA GLN A 178 25.38 13.15 23.04
C GLN A 178 25.06 14.20 21.95
N ALA A 179 25.14 13.82 20.69
CA ALA A 179 24.87 14.74 19.58
C ALA A 179 23.42 15.22 19.58
N LEU A 180 22.47 14.31 19.74
CA LEU A 180 21.04 14.63 19.78
C LEU A 180 20.67 15.45 21.02
N GLU A 181 21.28 15.20 22.17
CA GLU A 181 21.09 16.00 23.39
C GLU A 181 21.64 17.42 23.25
N ALA A 182 22.79 17.57 22.58
CA ALA A 182 23.46 18.87 22.38
C ALA A 182 22.80 19.71 21.27
N CYS A 183 22.14 19.08 20.28
CA CYS A 183 21.63 19.76 19.09
C CYS A 183 20.12 19.55 18.94
N PRO A 184 19.28 20.27 19.70
CA PRO A 184 17.83 20.09 19.68
C PRO A 184 17.19 20.41 18.30
N ASP A 185 17.78 21.30 17.54
CA ASP A 185 17.27 21.75 16.23
C ASP A 185 17.80 20.88 15.05
N ALA A 186 18.50 19.78 15.31
CA ALA A 186 19.00 18.89 14.27
C ALA A 186 17.83 18.24 13.49
N THR A 187 17.94 18.27 12.16
CA THR A 187 16.89 17.74 11.28
C THR A 187 16.92 16.21 11.17
N ASP A 188 18.09 15.62 11.37
CA ASP A 188 18.34 14.17 11.38
C ASP A 188 19.56 13.83 12.25
N GLU A 189 19.88 12.54 12.34
CA GLU A 189 21.01 12.06 13.14
C GLU A 189 22.35 12.56 12.60
N SER A 190 22.50 12.60 11.25
CA SER A 190 23.72 13.10 10.60
C SER A 190 23.98 14.55 10.96
N SER A 191 22.99 15.42 10.86
CA SER A 191 23.15 16.85 11.18
C SER A 191 23.52 17.10 12.63
N ALA A 192 23.01 16.29 13.57
CA ALA A 192 23.43 16.34 14.98
C ALA A 192 24.89 15.93 15.14
N MET A 193 25.31 14.87 14.47
CA MET A 193 26.71 14.39 14.50
C MET A 193 27.66 15.40 13.86
N GLU A 194 27.28 16.02 12.74
CA GLU A 194 28.04 17.08 12.05
C GLU A 194 28.27 18.31 12.93
N ALA A 195 27.27 18.70 13.73
CA ALA A 195 27.39 19.78 14.69
C ALA A 195 28.43 19.51 15.79
N LEU A 196 28.73 18.25 16.09
CA LEU A 196 29.83 17.83 16.97
C LEU A 196 31.14 17.58 16.20
N GLY A 197 31.26 18.02 14.95
CA GLY A 197 32.45 17.89 14.13
C GLY A 197 32.68 16.52 13.50
N ALA A 198 31.67 15.63 13.53
CA ALA A 198 31.75 14.35 12.84
C ALA A 198 31.61 14.54 11.31
N ARG A 199 32.16 13.58 10.55
CA ARG A 199 32.08 13.55 9.09
C ARG A 199 31.57 12.19 8.62
N PRO A 200 30.25 11.93 8.74
CA PRO A 200 29.67 10.66 8.35
C PRO A 200 29.87 10.35 6.86
N VAL A 201 30.04 9.07 6.55
CA VAL A 201 30.20 8.61 5.16
C VAL A 201 28.86 8.50 4.46
N LEU A 202 28.74 9.11 3.27
CA LEU A 202 27.57 8.95 2.39
C LEU A 202 27.71 7.64 1.61
N VAL A 203 26.81 6.70 1.87
CA VAL A 203 26.73 5.41 1.18
C VAL A 203 25.63 5.50 0.12
N PRO A 204 25.94 5.20 -1.16
CA PRO A 204 24.91 5.19 -2.20
C PRO A 204 23.80 4.21 -1.87
N GLY A 205 22.57 4.73 -1.76
CA GLY A 205 21.36 3.96 -1.55
C GLY A 205 20.44 4.00 -2.77
N SER A 206 19.44 3.13 -2.80
CA SER A 206 18.44 3.09 -3.87
C SER A 206 17.49 4.30 -3.81
N PRO A 207 17.14 4.93 -4.94
CA PRO A 207 16.05 5.89 -5.02
C PRO A 207 14.71 5.30 -4.55
N ASP A 208 14.55 3.97 -4.65
CA ASP A 208 13.35 3.25 -4.23
C ASP A 208 13.16 3.24 -2.70
N ASN A 209 14.21 3.47 -1.92
CA ASN A 209 14.11 3.64 -0.47
C ASN A 209 13.49 5.01 -0.12
N LEU A 210 12.32 5.27 -0.69
CA LEU A 210 11.59 6.52 -0.54
C LEU A 210 10.94 6.64 0.85
N LYS A 211 10.73 7.88 1.29
CA LYS A 211 9.97 8.18 2.50
C LYS A 211 8.54 8.57 2.12
N ILE A 212 7.57 7.85 2.64
CA ILE A 212 6.15 8.19 2.44
C ILE A 212 5.83 9.48 3.22
N THR A 213 5.64 10.57 2.49
CA THR A 213 5.27 11.90 3.02
C THR A 213 3.94 12.38 2.48
N GLU A 214 3.63 12.04 1.23
CA GLU A 214 2.45 12.44 0.48
C GLU A 214 1.72 11.21 -0.11
N PRO A 215 0.44 11.34 -0.53
CA PRO A 215 -0.31 10.23 -1.13
C PRO A 215 0.36 9.62 -2.37
N ALA A 216 1.05 10.42 -3.18
CA ALA A 216 1.77 9.93 -4.38
C ALA A 216 2.94 9.00 -4.01
N ASP A 217 3.63 9.28 -2.89
CA ASP A 217 4.71 8.42 -2.39
C ASP A 217 4.18 7.04 -2.02
N PHE A 218 2.95 6.97 -1.47
CA PHE A 218 2.33 5.71 -1.10
C PHE A 218 2.11 4.81 -2.32
N VAL A 219 1.61 5.39 -3.43
CA VAL A 219 1.42 4.65 -4.69
C VAL A 219 2.77 4.11 -5.20
N THR A 220 3.82 4.92 -5.13
CA THR A 220 5.17 4.51 -5.53
C THR A 220 5.70 3.40 -4.62
N ALA A 221 5.53 3.52 -3.30
CA ALA A 221 5.93 2.49 -2.35
C ALA A 221 5.22 1.15 -2.59
N VAL A 222 3.91 1.17 -2.91
CA VAL A 222 3.15 -0.04 -3.27
C VAL A 222 3.79 -0.75 -4.46
N ARG A 223 4.14 -0.01 -5.51
CA ARG A 223 4.79 -0.57 -6.71
C ARG A 223 6.16 -1.16 -6.39
N THR A 224 6.96 -0.45 -5.61
CA THR A 224 8.32 -0.87 -5.24
C THR A 224 8.31 -2.12 -4.36
N VAL A 225 7.47 -2.16 -3.31
CA VAL A 225 7.32 -3.31 -2.41
C VAL A 225 6.83 -4.55 -3.16
N ALA A 226 5.94 -4.36 -4.13
CA ALA A 226 5.46 -5.45 -4.98
C ALA A 226 6.52 -5.93 -6.01
N GLY A 227 7.77 -5.48 -5.92
CA GLY A 227 8.88 -5.98 -6.75
C GLY A 227 9.04 -5.29 -8.11
N GLY A 228 8.60 -4.02 -8.25
CA GLY A 228 8.74 -3.25 -9.50
C GLY A 228 7.91 -3.77 -10.68
N SER A 229 7.43 -4.97 -10.56
CA SER A 229 6.41 -5.60 -11.37
C SER A 229 5.28 -5.99 -10.42
N VAL A 230 4.38 -5.05 -10.11
CA VAL A 230 3.00 -5.47 -10.05
C VAL A 230 2.73 -5.90 -11.49
N MET A 231 3.06 -7.13 -11.83
CA MET A 231 2.27 -7.83 -12.83
C MET A 231 0.88 -7.84 -12.22
N THR A 232 0.11 -6.78 -12.42
CA THR A 232 -1.34 -6.87 -12.33
C THR A 232 -1.67 -7.92 -13.37
N GLU A 233 -1.83 -9.15 -12.93
CA GLU A 233 -2.34 -10.19 -13.81
C GLU A 233 -3.70 -9.70 -14.27
N GLN A 234 -3.79 -9.36 -15.55
CA GLN A 234 -5.05 -8.99 -16.16
C GLN A 234 -5.62 -10.24 -16.79
N ARG A 235 -6.85 -10.53 -16.42
CA ARG A 235 -7.62 -11.64 -17.01
C ARG A 235 -8.80 -11.06 -17.75
N VAL A 236 -9.09 -11.63 -18.90
CA VAL A 236 -10.26 -11.29 -19.71
C VAL A 236 -11.19 -12.49 -19.69
N GLY A 237 -12.45 -12.26 -19.38
CA GLY A 237 -13.51 -13.26 -19.47
C GLY A 237 -14.55 -12.82 -20.50
N MET A 238 -15.15 -13.79 -21.16
CA MET A 238 -16.28 -13.63 -22.04
C MET A 238 -17.42 -14.53 -21.56
N GLY A 239 -18.62 -13.97 -21.47
CA GLY A 239 -19.83 -14.72 -21.17
C GLY A 239 -20.90 -14.43 -22.20
N MET A 240 -21.77 -15.39 -22.44
CA MET A 240 -22.90 -15.29 -23.33
C MET A 240 -24.10 -16.02 -22.73
N ASP A 241 -25.26 -15.39 -22.77
CA ASP A 241 -26.49 -15.98 -22.33
C ASP A 241 -27.61 -15.71 -23.34
N VAL A 242 -28.55 -16.65 -23.47
CA VAL A 242 -29.66 -16.58 -24.43
C VAL A 242 -30.92 -17.11 -23.78
N HIS A 243 -31.93 -16.32 -23.77
CA HIS A 243 -33.26 -16.71 -23.28
C HIS A 243 -34.34 -16.53 -24.33
N ALA A 244 -35.30 -17.43 -24.35
CA ALA A 244 -36.50 -17.31 -25.19
C ALA A 244 -37.52 -16.40 -24.53
N PHE A 245 -38.25 -15.65 -25.33
CA PHE A 245 -39.43 -14.93 -24.86
C PHE A 245 -40.56 -15.90 -24.48
N GLY A 246 -41.23 -15.59 -23.38
CA GLY A 246 -42.36 -16.35 -22.86
C GLY A 246 -43.54 -15.44 -22.47
N GLU A 247 -44.47 -15.97 -21.67
CA GLU A 247 -45.55 -15.19 -21.10
C GLU A 247 -45.01 -14.20 -20.04
N GLY A 248 -45.59 -13.01 -19.99
CA GLY A 248 -45.23 -11.99 -19.02
C GLY A 248 -45.54 -10.57 -19.48
N ASP A 249 -45.25 -9.61 -18.63
CA ASP A 249 -45.54 -8.18 -18.86
C ASP A 249 -44.27 -7.31 -18.76
N HIS A 250 -43.12 -7.94 -18.59
CA HIS A 250 -41.85 -7.25 -18.46
C HIS A 250 -40.63 -8.17 -18.70
N VAL A 251 -39.48 -7.56 -18.91
CA VAL A 251 -38.17 -8.21 -18.92
C VAL A 251 -37.23 -7.51 -17.94
N TRP A 252 -36.24 -8.25 -17.40
CA TRP A 252 -35.12 -7.70 -16.63
C TRP A 252 -33.87 -7.62 -17.52
N LEU A 253 -33.22 -6.46 -17.58
CA LEU A 253 -32.00 -6.26 -18.33
C LEU A 253 -31.01 -5.43 -17.50
N GLY A 254 -29.90 -6.04 -17.09
CA GLY A 254 -28.87 -5.43 -16.28
C GLY A 254 -29.39 -4.87 -14.94
N GLY A 255 -30.32 -5.57 -14.30
CA GLY A 255 -30.91 -5.19 -13.04
C GLY A 255 -32.02 -4.13 -13.16
N VAL A 256 -32.45 -3.79 -14.38
CA VAL A 256 -33.54 -2.82 -14.63
C VAL A 256 -34.77 -3.53 -15.17
N ARG A 257 -35.95 -3.33 -14.50
CA ARG A 257 -37.23 -3.83 -14.97
C ARG A 257 -37.76 -2.96 -16.09
N ILE A 258 -38.02 -3.58 -17.24
CA ILE A 258 -38.52 -2.90 -18.44
C ILE A 258 -39.86 -3.49 -18.81
N ALA A 259 -40.90 -2.65 -18.91
CA ALA A 259 -42.20 -3.07 -19.35
C ALA A 259 -42.16 -3.59 -20.80
N HIS A 260 -42.74 -4.77 -21.02
CA HIS A 260 -42.74 -5.45 -22.31
C HIS A 260 -43.99 -6.36 -22.38
N ASP A 261 -44.51 -6.63 -23.56
CA ASP A 261 -45.70 -7.47 -23.75
C ASP A 261 -45.42 -8.99 -23.66
N ARG A 262 -44.17 -9.35 -23.42
CA ARG A 262 -43.69 -10.73 -23.19
C ARG A 262 -42.68 -10.76 -22.06
N GLY A 263 -42.64 -11.84 -21.31
CA GLY A 263 -41.58 -12.14 -20.34
C GLY A 263 -40.45 -12.96 -20.97
N VAL A 264 -39.61 -13.54 -20.13
CA VAL A 264 -38.49 -14.42 -20.51
C VAL A 264 -38.69 -15.77 -19.84
N VAL A 265 -38.42 -16.86 -20.56
CA VAL A 265 -38.42 -18.21 -19.97
C VAL A 265 -37.10 -18.43 -19.21
N ALA A 266 -37.19 -18.45 -17.89
CA ALA A 266 -36.02 -18.65 -17.04
C ALA A 266 -36.40 -19.23 -15.68
N HIS A 267 -35.44 -19.79 -14.94
CA HIS A 267 -35.62 -20.24 -13.55
C HIS A 267 -35.47 -19.08 -12.53
N SER A 268 -34.76 -18.02 -12.92
CA SER A 268 -34.59 -16.76 -12.17
C SER A 268 -35.51 -15.65 -12.73
N ASP A 269 -35.16 -14.38 -12.52
CA ASP A 269 -35.78 -13.23 -13.18
C ASP A 269 -35.42 -13.11 -14.68
N GLY A 270 -34.53 -13.96 -15.19
CA GLY A 270 -34.14 -14.07 -16.60
C GLY A 270 -33.31 -12.92 -17.16
N ASP A 271 -32.53 -12.24 -16.31
CA ASP A 271 -31.66 -11.15 -16.75
C ASP A 271 -30.43 -11.66 -17.50
N VAL A 272 -30.57 -11.77 -18.82
CA VAL A 272 -29.47 -12.26 -19.71
C VAL A 272 -28.18 -11.43 -19.61
N VAL A 273 -28.30 -10.15 -19.27
CA VAL A 273 -27.12 -9.27 -19.12
C VAL A 273 -26.34 -9.66 -17.89
N LEU A 274 -27.02 -9.87 -16.76
CA LEU A 274 -26.36 -10.26 -15.51
C LEU A 274 -25.83 -11.69 -15.57
N HIS A 275 -26.53 -12.62 -16.23
CA HIS A 275 -26.06 -14.00 -16.41
C HIS A 275 -24.79 -14.06 -17.25
N ALA A 276 -24.77 -13.41 -18.42
CA ALA A 276 -23.58 -13.34 -19.26
C ALA A 276 -22.40 -12.67 -18.53
N LEU A 277 -22.69 -11.66 -17.70
CA LEU A 277 -21.65 -11.01 -16.90
C LEU A 277 -21.10 -11.93 -15.80
N CYS A 278 -21.93 -12.73 -15.15
CA CYS A 278 -21.50 -13.75 -14.19
C CYS A 278 -20.56 -14.77 -14.85
N ASP A 279 -20.93 -15.28 -16.03
CA ASP A 279 -20.10 -16.21 -16.77
C ASP A 279 -18.75 -15.60 -17.19
N ALA A 280 -18.77 -14.35 -17.65
CA ALA A 280 -17.53 -13.64 -17.98
C ALA A 280 -16.59 -13.51 -16.77
N LEU A 281 -17.13 -13.16 -15.61
CA LEU A 281 -16.37 -12.99 -14.37
C LEU A 281 -15.82 -14.33 -13.85
N LEU A 282 -16.64 -15.38 -13.81
CA LEU A 282 -16.24 -16.72 -13.40
C LEU A 282 -15.18 -17.29 -14.35
N GLY A 283 -15.41 -17.18 -15.67
CA GLY A 283 -14.47 -17.64 -16.68
C GLY A 283 -13.13 -16.95 -16.62
N ALA A 284 -13.10 -15.63 -16.35
CA ALA A 284 -11.84 -14.88 -16.21
C ALA A 284 -10.94 -15.43 -15.09
N VAL A 285 -11.51 -15.96 -14.02
CA VAL A 285 -10.76 -16.47 -12.85
C VAL A 285 -10.74 -18.01 -12.79
N GLY A 286 -11.22 -18.70 -13.84
CA GLY A 286 -11.18 -20.15 -13.93
C GLY A 286 -12.11 -20.87 -12.95
N LEU A 287 -13.29 -20.30 -12.66
CA LEU A 287 -14.27 -20.85 -11.74
C LEU A 287 -15.47 -21.53 -12.44
N GLY A 288 -15.39 -21.81 -13.75
CA GLY A 288 -16.49 -22.43 -14.49
C GLY A 288 -17.55 -21.41 -14.91
N ASP A 289 -18.82 -21.78 -14.79
CA ASP A 289 -19.97 -21.03 -15.24
C ASP A 289 -21.05 -20.87 -14.15
N ILE A 290 -22.06 -20.03 -14.43
CA ILE A 290 -23.16 -19.76 -13.51
C ILE A 290 -23.97 -21.01 -13.15
N GLY A 291 -24.15 -21.96 -14.06
CA GLY A 291 -24.88 -23.19 -13.83
C GLY A 291 -24.24 -24.13 -12.80
N GLN A 292 -22.89 -24.13 -12.73
CA GLN A 292 -22.17 -24.91 -11.73
C GLN A 292 -22.35 -24.37 -10.31
N HIS A 293 -22.52 -23.06 -10.18
CA HIS A 293 -22.65 -22.40 -8.88
C HIS A 293 -24.10 -22.21 -8.41
N PHE A 294 -25.04 -22.10 -9.35
CA PHE A 294 -26.45 -21.84 -9.10
C PHE A 294 -27.31 -22.83 -9.90
N PRO A 295 -27.27 -24.12 -9.58
CA PRO A 295 -27.98 -25.12 -10.34
C PRO A 295 -29.51 -24.93 -10.27
N ASP A 296 -30.20 -25.13 -11.38
CA ASP A 296 -31.65 -25.04 -11.51
C ASP A 296 -32.42 -25.99 -10.57
N THR A 297 -31.75 -27.04 -10.09
CA THR A 297 -32.30 -27.99 -9.14
C THR A 297 -32.34 -27.49 -7.70
N ASP A 298 -31.68 -26.37 -7.38
CA ASP A 298 -31.68 -25.79 -6.04
C ASP A 298 -32.83 -24.81 -5.86
N PRO A 299 -33.81 -25.14 -5.01
CA PRO A 299 -35.02 -24.31 -4.83
C PRO A 299 -34.71 -22.90 -4.28
N ARG A 300 -33.51 -22.64 -3.74
CA ARG A 300 -33.09 -21.31 -3.27
C ARG A 300 -33.02 -20.27 -4.38
N TRP A 301 -32.80 -20.72 -5.61
CA TRP A 301 -32.59 -19.86 -6.76
C TRP A 301 -33.82 -19.67 -7.63
N LYS A 302 -34.90 -20.40 -7.35
CA LYS A 302 -36.15 -20.31 -8.11
C LYS A 302 -36.79 -18.93 -7.95
N GLY A 303 -36.87 -18.18 -9.06
CA GLY A 303 -37.38 -16.81 -9.08
C GLY A 303 -36.49 -15.77 -8.41
N ALA A 304 -35.22 -16.11 -8.13
CA ALA A 304 -34.28 -15.20 -7.53
C ALA A 304 -33.90 -14.05 -8.49
N ALA A 305 -33.64 -12.87 -7.93
CA ALA A 305 -33.13 -11.76 -8.71
C ALA A 305 -31.68 -12.03 -9.12
N SER A 306 -31.36 -11.92 -10.41
CA SER A 306 -30.01 -12.21 -10.96
C SER A 306 -28.90 -11.32 -10.37
N VAL A 307 -29.24 -10.18 -9.81
CA VAL A 307 -28.30 -9.33 -9.07
C VAL A 307 -27.68 -10.04 -7.86
N LEU A 308 -28.40 -10.99 -7.26
CA LEU A 308 -27.86 -11.80 -6.14
C LEU A 308 -26.77 -12.75 -6.64
N PHE A 309 -26.95 -13.32 -7.83
CA PHE A 309 -25.91 -14.16 -8.46
C PHE A 309 -24.66 -13.33 -8.74
N LEU A 310 -24.82 -12.13 -9.31
CA LEU A 310 -23.67 -11.25 -9.58
C LEU A 310 -22.89 -10.91 -8.29
N ARG A 311 -23.58 -10.60 -7.20
CA ARG A 311 -22.91 -10.29 -5.92
C ARG A 311 -22.13 -11.48 -5.36
N GLU A 312 -22.70 -12.67 -5.43
CA GLU A 312 -22.02 -13.91 -5.01
C GLU A 312 -20.82 -14.21 -5.90
N VAL A 313 -20.93 -14.03 -7.22
CA VAL A 313 -19.81 -14.19 -8.17
C VAL A 313 -18.70 -13.18 -7.87
N LEU A 314 -19.05 -11.93 -7.62
CA LEU A 314 -18.06 -10.89 -7.27
C LEU A 314 -17.30 -11.24 -5.97
N ALA A 315 -17.99 -11.79 -4.97
CA ALA A 315 -17.33 -12.25 -3.75
C ALA A 315 -16.30 -13.36 -4.05
N ARG A 316 -16.66 -14.35 -4.88
CA ARG A 316 -15.75 -15.43 -5.29
C ARG A 316 -14.57 -14.94 -6.13
N VAL A 317 -14.78 -13.96 -7.00
CA VAL A 317 -13.72 -13.30 -7.77
C VAL A 317 -12.75 -12.56 -6.84
N ALA A 318 -13.29 -11.87 -5.82
CA ALA A 318 -12.49 -11.18 -4.80
C ALA A 318 -11.66 -12.16 -3.94
N GLU A 319 -12.20 -13.32 -3.58
CA GLU A 319 -11.46 -14.40 -2.88
C GLU A 319 -10.24 -14.91 -3.69
N ARG A 320 -10.31 -14.80 -5.03
CA ARG A 320 -9.17 -15.11 -5.93
C ARG A 320 -8.19 -13.94 -6.10
N GLY A 321 -8.42 -12.81 -5.43
CA GLY A 321 -7.57 -11.62 -5.50
C GLY A 321 -7.81 -10.74 -6.74
N PHE A 322 -8.93 -10.91 -7.44
CA PHE A 322 -9.28 -10.13 -8.63
C PHE A 322 -10.48 -9.21 -8.39
N ALA A 323 -10.58 -8.18 -9.20
CA ALA A 323 -11.73 -7.28 -9.27
C ALA A 323 -11.97 -6.85 -10.73
N PRO A 324 -13.22 -6.60 -11.12
CA PRO A 324 -13.51 -6.05 -12.43
C PRO A 324 -12.91 -4.64 -12.58
N VAL A 325 -12.40 -4.32 -13.77
CA VAL A 325 -11.83 -2.98 -14.07
C VAL A 325 -12.64 -2.24 -15.15
N ASN A 326 -13.32 -2.97 -16.02
CA ASN A 326 -14.26 -2.46 -17.00
C ASN A 326 -15.13 -3.60 -17.53
N VAL A 327 -16.28 -3.26 -18.09
CA VAL A 327 -17.15 -4.22 -18.79
C VAL A 327 -17.67 -3.61 -20.08
N ASP A 328 -17.79 -4.44 -21.11
CA ASP A 328 -18.35 -4.10 -22.41
C ASP A 328 -19.44 -5.14 -22.76
N VAL A 329 -20.68 -4.74 -22.70
CA VAL A 329 -21.84 -5.60 -22.92
C VAL A 329 -22.46 -5.29 -24.27
N THR A 330 -22.78 -6.33 -25.05
CA THR A 330 -23.56 -6.23 -26.26
C THR A 330 -24.84 -7.06 -26.08
N LEU A 331 -26.01 -6.41 -26.18
CA LEU A 331 -27.30 -7.08 -26.12
C LEU A 331 -27.89 -7.19 -27.53
N LEU A 332 -28.21 -8.41 -27.95
CA LEU A 332 -28.87 -8.68 -29.21
C LEU A 332 -30.33 -9.08 -28.92
N CYS A 333 -31.28 -8.20 -29.19
CA CYS A 333 -32.68 -8.46 -29.04
C CYS A 333 -33.51 -7.64 -30.06
N GLU A 334 -34.65 -8.18 -30.50
CA GLU A 334 -35.59 -7.48 -31.37
C GLU A 334 -36.34 -6.39 -30.59
N ALA A 335 -36.63 -6.67 -29.32
CA ALA A 335 -37.34 -5.78 -28.38
C ALA A 335 -36.95 -6.15 -26.92
N PRO A 336 -37.09 -5.21 -25.96
CA PRO A 336 -37.39 -3.78 -26.11
C PRO A 336 -36.23 -2.98 -26.71
N ARG A 337 -36.50 -1.76 -27.21
CA ARG A 337 -35.39 -0.85 -27.61
C ARG A 337 -34.56 -0.45 -26.40
N LEU A 338 -33.27 -0.71 -26.49
CA LEU A 338 -32.32 -0.51 -25.36
C LEU A 338 -32.03 0.98 -25.08
N ALA A 339 -32.10 1.85 -26.12
CA ALA A 339 -31.65 3.24 -25.99
C ALA A 339 -32.29 4.03 -24.83
N PRO A 340 -33.60 3.93 -24.53
CA PRO A 340 -34.20 4.65 -23.40
C PRO A 340 -33.73 4.16 -22.03
N HIS A 341 -33.21 2.94 -21.92
CA HIS A 341 -32.84 2.27 -20.66
C HIS A 341 -31.35 2.17 -20.44
N ARG A 342 -30.55 2.53 -21.45
CA ARG A 342 -29.08 2.38 -21.48
C ARG A 342 -28.41 2.98 -20.26
N ASP A 343 -28.71 4.22 -19.92
CA ASP A 343 -28.03 4.92 -18.83
C ASP A 343 -28.45 4.37 -17.46
N ALA A 344 -29.70 3.95 -17.29
CA ALA A 344 -30.16 3.30 -16.08
C ALA A 344 -29.46 1.95 -15.87
N ILE A 345 -29.34 1.13 -16.91
CA ILE A 345 -28.63 -0.16 -16.86
C ILE A 345 -27.14 0.06 -16.53
N ARG A 346 -26.48 0.99 -17.22
CA ARG A 346 -25.06 1.31 -16.95
C ARG A 346 -24.83 1.76 -15.51
N ALA A 347 -25.75 2.56 -14.96
CA ALA A 347 -25.67 3.02 -13.58
C ALA A 347 -25.80 1.86 -12.57
N VAL A 348 -26.73 0.92 -12.81
CA VAL A 348 -26.91 -0.27 -11.97
C VAL A 348 -25.64 -1.14 -12.05
N LEU A 349 -25.16 -1.46 -13.25
CA LEU A 349 -23.96 -2.27 -13.44
C LEU A 349 -22.74 -1.63 -12.80
N ALA A 350 -22.54 -0.32 -12.98
CA ALA A 350 -21.42 0.41 -12.35
C ALA A 350 -21.46 0.32 -10.83
N LYS A 351 -22.64 0.49 -10.22
CA LYS A 351 -22.84 0.37 -8.78
C LYS A 351 -22.51 -1.05 -8.28
N GLU A 352 -23.10 -2.08 -8.89
CA GLU A 352 -22.90 -3.47 -8.44
C GLU A 352 -21.44 -3.94 -8.63
N LEU A 353 -20.77 -3.49 -9.69
CA LEU A 353 -19.36 -3.81 -9.98
C LEU A 353 -18.35 -2.92 -9.23
N SER A 354 -18.80 -1.92 -8.47
CA SER A 354 -17.95 -0.90 -7.84
C SER A 354 -17.06 -0.16 -8.86
N LEU A 355 -17.61 0.12 -10.04
CA LEU A 355 -16.97 0.85 -11.13
C LEU A 355 -17.57 2.26 -11.30
N THR A 356 -16.80 3.13 -11.97
CA THR A 356 -17.37 4.39 -12.50
C THR A 356 -18.14 4.12 -13.80
N VAL A 357 -19.16 4.93 -14.10
CA VAL A 357 -20.06 4.70 -15.27
C VAL A 357 -19.31 4.72 -16.62
N ASP A 358 -18.21 5.46 -16.72
CA ASP A 358 -17.34 5.49 -17.91
C ASP A 358 -16.60 4.17 -18.18
N ARG A 359 -16.53 3.27 -17.17
CA ARG A 359 -15.96 1.91 -17.29
C ARG A 359 -16.99 0.83 -17.63
N VAL A 360 -18.25 1.22 -17.81
CA VAL A 360 -19.34 0.32 -18.19
C VAL A 360 -19.87 0.75 -19.55
N ASN A 361 -19.64 -0.06 -20.57
CA ASN A 361 -20.21 0.14 -21.90
C ASN A 361 -21.37 -0.83 -22.13
N LEU A 362 -22.44 -0.33 -22.77
CA LEU A 362 -23.62 -1.11 -23.14
C LEU A 362 -24.05 -0.71 -24.55
N LYS A 363 -24.12 -1.68 -25.43
CA LYS A 363 -24.51 -1.51 -26.85
C LYS A 363 -25.51 -2.59 -27.25
N ALA A 364 -26.29 -2.29 -28.32
CA ALA A 364 -27.30 -3.17 -28.90
C ALA A 364 -27.12 -3.21 -30.41
#